data_6983647164aa7d8085c917f68f16b4af
#
_entry.id   6983647164aa7d8085c917f68f16b4af
#
_cell.length_a   1.000
_cell.length_b   1.000
_cell.length_c   1.000
_cell.angle_alpha   90.00
_cell.angle_beta   90.00
_cell.angle_gamma   90.00
#
_symmetry.space_group_name_H-M   'P 1'
#
loop_
_entity.id
_entity.type
_entity.pdbx_description
1 polymer ?
#
loop_
_entity_poly.entity_id
_entity_poly.type
_entity_poly.pdbx_seq_one_letter_code
_entity_poly.pdbx_strand_id
1 'polypeptide(L)'
;MSPTDAGAGRSPWNDGNVETTTFAATDGFPHPALIGVTDAAETLAVQGDPHEVMPLASVTKLLTAWGAFVAIERGLIDLDEHAGPEGATVLNLLDHTSGLPMEGVEPQRVPGERRIYSNAGIDALGAHVADAAGMPFADWMLREVTLPLGMDDTDVSGRPSAGARSSIADLLIFGREVLRPTLIPAALRDIALTVSHPGLRGVVPGYGGFADCQWGLGFELKGVKSPHWLADSFPPATAGHFGALGSFLFIDRSRDLAAAFLSGVPFSDEHKRIWPPLTEEIVTRYGG
;
A
#
# COMPACT_ATOMS: atom_id res chain seq x y z
N MET A 1 48.96 -9.43 3.57
CA MET A 1 47.75 -9.62 2.76
C MET A 1 46.62 -8.83 3.46
N SER A 2 46.30 -7.67 2.94
CA SER A 2 45.19 -6.83 3.44
C SER A 2 43.87 -7.44 3.03
N PRO A 3 42.79 -7.35 3.86
CA PRO A 3 41.44 -7.77 3.46
C PRO A 3 40.94 -6.80 2.40
N THR A 4 40.58 -7.34 1.24
CA THR A 4 39.94 -6.65 0.14
C THR A 4 38.56 -6.12 0.53
N ASP A 5 38.32 -4.86 0.20
CA ASP A 5 37.06 -4.15 0.11
C ASP A 5 35.88 -5.08 -0.28
N ALA A 6 35.04 -5.38 0.67
CA ALA A 6 33.70 -5.84 0.39
C ALA A 6 32.93 -4.61 -0.11
N GLY A 7 32.58 -4.62 -1.39
CA GLY A 7 31.87 -3.51 -2.03
C GLY A 7 30.66 -3.08 -1.21
N ALA A 8 30.67 -1.82 -0.80
CA ALA A 8 29.49 -1.15 -0.27
C ALA A 8 28.41 -1.24 -1.36
N GLY A 9 27.39 -2.08 -1.10
CA GLY A 9 26.19 -2.12 -1.93
C GLY A 9 25.63 -0.70 -1.98
N ARG A 10 25.39 -0.19 -3.18
CA ARG A 10 24.70 1.10 -3.33
C ARG A 10 23.36 0.99 -2.62
N SER A 11 23.08 1.92 -1.72
CA SER A 11 21.73 2.08 -1.17
C SER A 11 20.74 2.08 -2.34
N PRO A 12 19.61 1.34 -2.26
CA PRO A 12 18.55 1.40 -3.26
C PRO A 12 17.92 2.80 -3.35
N TRP A 13 18.19 3.65 -2.36
CA TRP A 13 17.96 5.09 -2.39
C TRP A 13 19.07 5.76 -3.23
N ASN A 14 18.73 6.21 -4.44
CA ASN A 14 19.68 6.87 -5.34
C ASN A 14 19.62 8.39 -5.12
N ASP A 15 20.49 8.91 -4.26
CA ASP A 15 20.58 10.34 -3.89
C ASP A 15 21.11 11.25 -5.02
N GLY A 16 21.48 10.69 -6.17
CA GLY A 16 22.31 11.39 -7.13
C GLY A 16 21.65 12.56 -7.89
N ASN A 17 20.30 12.63 -7.93
CA ASN A 17 19.57 13.63 -8.72
C ASN A 17 18.16 13.92 -8.19
N VAL A 18 17.89 13.66 -6.89
CA VAL A 18 16.57 13.88 -6.31
C VAL A 18 16.26 15.36 -6.21
N GLU A 19 15.18 15.82 -6.83
CA GLU A 19 14.68 17.17 -6.67
C GLU A 19 14.12 17.36 -5.25
N THR A 20 14.77 18.21 -4.43
CA THR A 20 14.15 18.71 -3.22
C THR A 20 13.17 19.83 -3.61
N THR A 21 11.88 19.60 -3.37
CA THR A 21 10.83 20.49 -3.85
C THR A 21 9.83 20.85 -2.76
N THR A 22 8.93 21.75 -3.07
CA THR A 22 7.73 22.03 -2.27
C THR A 22 6.52 21.92 -3.18
N PHE A 23 5.49 21.24 -2.70
CA PHE A 23 4.22 21.12 -3.41
C PHE A 23 3.28 22.22 -2.92
N ALA A 24 2.84 23.08 -3.84
CA ALA A 24 1.98 24.22 -3.54
C ALA A 24 0.63 23.79 -2.91
N ALA A 25 0.15 22.60 -3.25
CA ALA A 25 -1.06 22.04 -2.68
C ALA A 25 -0.99 21.84 -1.16
N THR A 26 0.22 21.78 -0.58
CA THR A 26 0.42 21.69 0.88
C THR A 26 0.50 23.04 1.59
N ASP A 27 0.42 24.16 0.86
CA ASP A 27 0.44 25.48 1.47
C ASP A 27 -0.73 25.65 2.45
N GLY A 28 -0.39 26.08 3.67
CA GLY A 28 -1.37 26.22 4.75
C GLY A 28 -1.83 24.90 5.37
N PHE A 29 -1.23 23.77 5.06
CA PHE A 29 -1.42 22.53 5.83
C PHE A 29 -0.67 22.67 7.17
N PRO A 30 -1.36 22.54 8.32
CA PRO A 30 -0.78 22.93 9.61
C PRO A 30 0.13 21.87 10.24
N HIS A 31 0.43 20.79 9.53
CA HIS A 31 1.20 19.66 10.03
C HIS A 31 2.38 19.34 9.09
N PRO A 32 3.33 18.50 9.49
CA PRO A 32 4.34 17.98 8.59
C PRO A 32 3.71 17.34 7.36
N ALA A 33 4.30 17.56 6.21
CA ALA A 33 3.91 16.93 4.95
C ALA A 33 5.18 16.39 4.29
N LEU A 34 5.49 15.12 4.57
CA LEU A 34 6.56 14.41 3.91
C LEU A 34 6.00 13.78 2.64
N ILE A 35 6.63 14.05 1.51
CA ILE A 35 6.13 13.62 0.20
C ILE A 35 7.28 13.06 -0.61
N GLY A 36 7.03 11.99 -1.33
CA GLY A 36 7.96 11.46 -2.30
C GLY A 36 7.27 11.03 -3.58
N VAL A 37 7.97 11.20 -4.68
CA VAL A 37 7.51 10.82 -6.02
C VAL A 37 8.60 10.01 -6.69
N THR A 38 8.23 8.90 -7.32
CA THR A 38 9.14 8.01 -8.05
C THR A 38 8.50 7.51 -9.35
N ASP A 39 9.31 7.25 -10.34
CA ASP A 39 8.96 6.32 -11.41
C ASP A 39 9.47 4.90 -11.05
N ALA A 40 9.47 3.99 -12.00
CA ALA A 40 9.92 2.61 -11.76
C ALA A 40 11.46 2.48 -11.67
N ALA A 41 12.23 3.54 -11.94
CA ALA A 41 13.68 3.52 -12.00
C ALA A 41 14.35 4.33 -10.88
N GLU A 42 13.80 5.53 -10.58
CA GLU A 42 14.47 6.46 -9.68
C GLU A 42 13.46 7.37 -8.93
N THR A 43 13.92 7.94 -7.84
CA THR A 43 13.18 8.98 -7.12
C THR A 43 13.24 10.28 -7.90
N LEU A 44 12.08 10.86 -8.19
CA LEU A 44 11.94 12.08 -8.98
C LEU A 44 11.96 13.33 -8.09
N ALA A 45 11.25 13.30 -6.96
CA ALA A 45 11.16 14.43 -6.06
C ALA A 45 10.88 14.02 -4.62
N VAL A 46 11.32 14.87 -3.68
CA VAL A 46 10.98 14.75 -2.26
C VAL A 46 10.68 16.12 -1.64
N GLN A 47 9.78 16.12 -0.65
CA GLN A 47 9.52 17.21 0.27
C GLN A 47 9.68 16.72 1.69
N GLY A 48 10.45 17.45 2.51
CA GLY A 48 10.77 17.09 3.88
C GLY A 48 11.90 16.06 4.00
N ASP A 49 12.08 15.48 5.18
CA ASP A 49 13.08 14.44 5.41
C ASP A 49 12.59 13.08 4.90
N PRO A 50 13.22 12.49 3.87
CA PRO A 50 12.77 11.23 3.29
C PRO A 50 12.96 10.04 4.24
N HIS A 51 13.79 10.14 5.27
CA HIS A 51 14.09 9.08 6.23
C HIS A 51 13.34 9.22 7.56
N GLU A 52 12.52 10.26 7.73
CA GLU A 52 11.68 10.39 8.92
C GLU A 52 10.64 9.28 8.98
N VAL A 53 10.70 8.45 10.05
CA VAL A 53 9.85 7.26 10.22
C VAL A 53 8.53 7.64 10.86
N MET A 54 7.43 7.43 10.14
CA MET A 54 6.07 7.71 10.59
C MET A 54 5.17 6.47 10.57
N PRO A 55 4.08 6.45 11.36
CA PRO A 55 3.13 5.34 11.32
C PRO A 55 2.36 5.34 9.98
N LEU A 56 2.25 4.16 9.38
CA LEU A 56 1.56 3.98 8.10
C LEU A 56 0.05 3.82 8.24
N ALA A 57 -0.44 3.42 9.42
CA ALA A 57 -1.83 2.99 9.58
C ALA A 57 -2.23 2.03 8.43
N SER A 58 -3.33 2.26 7.73
CA SER A 58 -3.84 1.31 6.73
C SER A 58 -2.99 1.18 5.46
N VAL A 59 -2.01 2.05 5.20
CA VAL A 59 -1.02 1.79 4.12
C VAL A 59 -0.23 0.51 4.40
N THR A 60 -0.12 0.07 5.65
CA THR A 60 0.40 -1.26 6.05
C THR A 60 -0.21 -2.41 5.24
N LYS A 61 -1.49 -2.31 4.88
CA LYS A 61 -2.21 -3.37 4.14
C LYS A 61 -1.57 -3.68 2.77
N LEU A 62 -0.97 -2.67 2.14
CA LEU A 62 -0.27 -2.85 0.87
C LEU A 62 0.95 -3.76 1.07
N LEU A 63 1.73 -3.52 2.13
CA LEU A 63 2.89 -4.34 2.49
C LEU A 63 2.45 -5.76 2.87
N THR A 64 1.40 -5.89 3.69
CA THR A 64 0.85 -7.20 4.09
C THR A 64 0.36 -8.02 2.90
N ALA A 65 -0.35 -7.38 1.96
CA ALA A 65 -0.77 -8.04 0.72
C ALA A 65 0.44 -8.50 -0.10
N TRP A 66 1.50 -7.68 -0.18
CA TRP A 66 2.72 -8.06 -0.90
C TRP A 66 3.40 -9.26 -0.26
N GLY A 67 3.48 -9.31 1.08
CA GLY A 67 3.98 -10.47 1.80
C GLY A 67 3.15 -11.75 1.55
N ALA A 68 1.84 -11.62 1.39
CA ALA A 68 0.98 -12.75 1.00
C ALA A 68 1.25 -13.18 -0.45
N PHE A 69 1.48 -12.25 -1.40
CA PHE A 69 1.86 -12.60 -2.77
C PHE A 69 3.22 -13.29 -2.85
N VAL A 70 4.18 -12.91 -2.02
CA VAL A 70 5.44 -13.65 -1.91
C VAL A 70 5.21 -15.07 -1.38
N ALA A 71 4.28 -15.27 -0.44
CA ALA A 71 3.91 -16.60 0.04
C ALA A 71 3.23 -17.44 -1.06
N ILE A 72 2.39 -16.82 -1.90
CA ILE A 72 1.80 -17.47 -3.07
C ILE A 72 2.88 -17.87 -4.08
N GLU A 73 3.80 -16.97 -4.41
CA GLU A 73 4.90 -17.27 -5.35
C GLU A 73 5.79 -18.43 -4.86
N ARG A 74 5.94 -18.56 -3.56
CA ARG A 74 6.68 -19.66 -2.95
C ARG A 74 5.87 -20.95 -2.81
N GLY A 75 4.60 -20.96 -3.21
CA GLY A 75 3.70 -22.12 -3.13
C GLY A 75 3.35 -22.51 -1.69
N LEU A 76 3.38 -21.56 -0.75
CA LEU A 76 3.00 -21.77 0.64
C LEU A 76 1.49 -21.62 0.85
N ILE A 77 0.84 -20.75 0.10
CA ILE A 77 -0.59 -20.50 0.10
C ILE A 77 -1.10 -20.29 -1.32
N ASP A 78 -2.42 -20.45 -1.53
CA ASP A 78 -3.10 -20.18 -2.79
C ASP A 78 -4.25 -19.19 -2.62
N LEU A 79 -4.58 -18.41 -3.68
CA LEU A 79 -5.69 -17.44 -3.64
C LEU A 79 -7.04 -18.09 -3.32
N ASP A 80 -7.27 -19.30 -3.82
CA ASP A 80 -8.55 -20.02 -3.68
C ASP A 80 -8.61 -20.92 -2.45
N GLU A 81 -7.51 -21.07 -1.71
CA GLU A 81 -7.54 -21.91 -0.50
C GLU A 81 -8.33 -21.23 0.62
N HIS A 82 -8.92 -22.05 1.49
CA HIS A 82 -9.71 -21.59 2.63
C HIS A 82 -8.86 -20.82 3.63
N ALA A 83 -9.28 -19.59 3.95
CA ALA A 83 -8.67 -18.75 4.97
C ALA A 83 -9.71 -17.82 5.62
N GLY A 84 -9.66 -17.68 6.94
CA GLY A 84 -10.61 -16.85 7.70
C GLY A 84 -11.94 -17.56 8.01
N PRO A 85 -13.11 -16.87 7.91
CA PRO A 85 -14.39 -17.47 8.24
C PRO A 85 -14.82 -18.54 7.24
N GLU A 86 -15.79 -19.38 7.63
CA GLU A 86 -16.31 -20.45 6.78
C GLU A 86 -16.71 -19.96 5.40
N GLY A 87 -16.22 -20.60 4.35
CA GLY A 87 -16.44 -20.26 2.94
C GLY A 87 -15.61 -19.09 2.40
N ALA A 88 -14.77 -18.46 3.21
CA ALA A 88 -13.85 -17.43 2.73
C ALA A 88 -12.53 -18.05 2.25
N THR A 89 -11.86 -17.35 1.35
CA THR A 89 -10.56 -17.70 0.80
C THR A 89 -9.53 -16.59 1.05
N VAL A 90 -8.26 -16.86 0.78
CA VAL A 90 -7.19 -15.87 0.76
C VAL A 90 -7.56 -14.65 -0.10
N LEU A 91 -8.15 -14.88 -1.28
CA LEU A 91 -8.66 -13.83 -2.17
C LEU A 91 -9.68 -12.93 -1.45
N ASN A 92 -10.65 -13.53 -0.73
CA ASN A 92 -11.66 -12.77 -0.01
C ASN A 92 -11.11 -11.94 1.15
N LEU A 93 -10.02 -12.39 1.79
CA LEU A 93 -9.32 -11.59 2.80
C LEU A 93 -8.63 -10.38 2.17
N LEU A 94 -7.93 -10.60 1.03
CA LEU A 94 -7.20 -9.57 0.31
C LEU A 94 -8.11 -8.46 -0.24
N ASP A 95 -9.30 -8.79 -0.75
CA ASP A 95 -10.18 -7.84 -1.40
C ASP A 95 -11.34 -7.34 -0.54
N HIS A 96 -11.31 -7.65 0.76
CA HIS A 96 -12.34 -7.25 1.73
C HIS A 96 -13.73 -7.83 1.47
N THR A 97 -13.82 -9.02 0.89
CA THR A 97 -15.09 -9.73 0.66
C THR A 97 -15.28 -10.95 1.54
N SER A 98 -14.45 -11.18 2.54
CA SER A 98 -14.54 -12.30 3.47
C SER A 98 -15.77 -12.29 4.38
N GLY A 99 -16.50 -11.19 4.44
CA GLY A 99 -17.62 -11.00 5.35
C GLY A 99 -17.22 -10.53 6.75
N LEU A 100 -15.94 -10.52 7.09
CA LEU A 100 -15.45 -10.02 8.38
C LEU A 100 -15.68 -8.52 8.54
N PRO A 101 -16.00 -8.04 9.76
CA PRO A 101 -16.16 -6.62 10.06
C PRO A 101 -14.83 -5.86 10.00
N MET A 102 -14.89 -4.53 10.17
CA MET A 102 -13.69 -3.71 10.34
C MET A 102 -12.85 -4.20 11.53
N GLU A 103 -13.49 -4.50 12.64
CA GLU A 103 -12.88 -5.06 13.84
C GLU A 103 -13.77 -6.18 14.40
N GLY A 104 -13.13 -7.22 14.97
CA GLY A 104 -13.83 -8.38 15.52
C GLY A 104 -13.76 -9.60 14.61
N VAL A 105 -14.24 -10.74 15.11
CA VAL A 105 -14.06 -12.05 14.46
C VAL A 105 -15.36 -12.64 13.88
N GLU A 106 -16.52 -12.08 14.21
CA GLU A 106 -17.82 -12.59 13.78
C GLU A 106 -18.19 -12.05 12.40
N PRO A 107 -18.36 -12.90 11.38
CA PRO A 107 -18.75 -12.47 10.04
C PRO A 107 -20.11 -11.78 10.03
N GLN A 108 -20.21 -10.68 9.28
CA GLN A 108 -21.46 -9.91 9.11
C GLN A 108 -22.19 -10.30 7.83
N ARG A 109 -21.51 -10.94 6.90
CA ARG A 109 -22.04 -11.35 5.59
C ARG A 109 -21.37 -12.65 5.14
N VAL A 110 -22.01 -13.31 4.18
CA VAL A 110 -21.41 -14.42 3.45
C VAL A 110 -20.26 -13.89 2.58
N PRO A 111 -19.15 -14.64 2.48
CA PRO A 111 -18.04 -14.25 1.60
C PRO A 111 -18.50 -14.00 0.15
N GLY A 112 -17.97 -12.95 -0.47
CA GLY A 112 -18.33 -12.54 -1.83
C GLY A 112 -19.61 -11.70 -1.97
N GLU A 113 -20.46 -11.60 -0.93
CA GLU A 113 -21.74 -10.88 -1.00
C GLU A 113 -21.55 -9.35 -1.04
N ARG A 114 -20.59 -8.84 -0.30
CA ARG A 114 -20.36 -7.41 -0.13
C ARG A 114 -18.92 -7.11 0.20
N ARG A 115 -18.44 -5.94 -0.22
CA ARG A 115 -17.15 -5.43 0.22
C ARG A 115 -17.28 -4.73 1.57
N ILE A 116 -16.68 -5.33 2.60
CA ILE A 116 -16.63 -4.79 3.96
C ILE A 116 -15.16 -4.51 4.28
N TYR A 117 -14.77 -3.23 4.29
CA TYR A 117 -13.43 -2.85 4.69
C TYR A 117 -13.08 -3.46 6.05
N SER A 118 -12.07 -4.33 6.09
CA SER A 118 -11.81 -5.19 7.25
C SER A 118 -10.34 -5.19 7.65
N ASN A 119 -10.05 -4.67 8.84
CA ASN A 119 -8.77 -4.90 9.50
C ASN A 119 -8.67 -6.37 9.94
N ALA A 120 -9.76 -6.91 10.49
CA ALA A 120 -9.81 -8.30 10.93
C ALA A 120 -9.48 -9.30 9.79
N GLY A 121 -9.93 -9.02 8.55
CA GLY A 121 -9.60 -9.83 7.39
C GLY A 121 -8.11 -9.83 7.05
N ILE A 122 -7.49 -8.65 7.08
CA ILE A 122 -6.05 -8.54 6.81
C ILE A 122 -5.20 -9.13 7.94
N ASP A 123 -5.66 -9.02 9.19
CA ASP A 123 -4.96 -9.69 10.30
C ASP A 123 -5.08 -11.22 10.21
N ALA A 124 -6.25 -11.73 9.79
CA ALA A 124 -6.43 -13.16 9.53
C ALA A 124 -5.55 -13.63 8.36
N LEU A 125 -5.37 -12.80 7.32
CA LEU A 125 -4.42 -13.08 6.23
C LEU A 125 -2.98 -13.17 6.75
N GLY A 126 -2.55 -12.22 7.58
CA GLY A 126 -1.21 -12.25 8.20
C GLY A 126 -0.99 -13.49 9.06
N ALA A 127 -2.00 -13.88 9.84
CA ALA A 127 -1.95 -15.12 10.65
C ALA A 127 -1.85 -16.37 9.75
N HIS A 128 -2.63 -16.43 8.67
CA HIS A 128 -2.62 -17.52 7.72
C HIS A 128 -1.25 -17.69 7.03
N VAL A 129 -0.64 -16.59 6.60
CA VAL A 129 0.73 -16.61 6.06
C VAL A 129 1.74 -17.06 7.12
N ALA A 130 1.62 -16.59 8.35
CA ALA A 130 2.51 -17.00 9.46
C ALA A 130 2.45 -18.50 9.73
N ASP A 131 1.24 -19.07 9.76
CA ASP A 131 1.02 -20.51 9.96
C ASP A 131 1.62 -21.31 8.80
N ALA A 132 1.40 -20.91 7.56
CA ALA A 132 1.95 -21.58 6.38
C ALA A 132 3.48 -21.48 6.29
N ALA A 133 4.05 -20.33 6.69
CA ALA A 133 5.50 -20.11 6.70
C ALA A 133 6.20 -20.73 7.92
N GLY A 134 5.47 -21.13 8.96
CA GLY A 134 6.02 -21.69 10.20
C GLY A 134 6.82 -20.67 11.02
N MET A 135 6.53 -19.37 10.87
CA MET A 135 7.21 -18.29 11.59
C MET A 135 6.27 -17.10 11.84
N PRO A 136 6.57 -16.21 12.82
CA PRO A 136 5.80 -14.98 13.01
C PRO A 136 5.69 -14.17 11.73
N PHE A 137 4.52 -13.55 11.47
CA PHE A 137 4.30 -12.76 10.25
C PHE A 137 5.30 -11.60 10.11
N ALA A 138 5.67 -10.96 11.22
CA ALA A 138 6.68 -9.91 11.22
C ALA A 138 8.05 -10.40 10.70
N ASP A 139 8.46 -11.60 11.13
CA ASP A 139 9.72 -12.22 10.68
C ASP A 139 9.65 -12.60 9.19
N TRP A 140 8.48 -13.08 8.74
CA TRP A 140 8.20 -13.30 7.33
C TRP A 140 8.35 -12.03 6.51
N MET A 141 7.68 -10.95 6.91
CA MET A 141 7.72 -9.66 6.24
C MET A 141 9.13 -9.08 6.19
N LEU A 142 9.84 -9.14 7.32
CA LEU A 142 11.23 -8.69 7.39
C LEU A 142 12.11 -9.46 6.41
N ARG A 143 12.07 -10.80 6.44
CA ARG A 143 12.95 -11.67 5.67
C ARG A 143 12.63 -11.69 4.18
N GLU A 144 11.34 -11.65 3.82
CA GLU A 144 10.88 -11.94 2.46
C GLU A 144 10.44 -10.68 1.68
N VAL A 145 10.26 -9.54 2.39
CA VAL A 145 9.84 -8.29 1.76
C VAL A 145 10.82 -7.15 2.06
N THR A 146 10.94 -6.72 3.32
CA THR A 146 11.65 -5.46 3.61
C THR A 146 13.17 -5.58 3.43
N LEU A 147 13.81 -6.63 3.91
CA LEU A 147 15.26 -6.86 3.71
C LEU A 147 15.63 -7.03 2.23
N PRO A 148 14.95 -7.89 1.43
CA PRO A 148 15.28 -8.03 0.02
C PRO A 148 15.12 -6.73 -0.78
N LEU A 149 14.19 -5.85 -0.40
CA LEU A 149 13.99 -4.56 -1.04
C LEU A 149 14.93 -3.47 -0.50
N GLY A 150 15.63 -3.69 0.62
CA GLY A 150 16.46 -2.68 1.27
C GLY A 150 15.64 -1.57 1.93
N MET A 151 14.48 -1.89 2.49
CA MET A 151 13.60 -0.97 3.22
C MET A 151 14.03 -0.90 4.70
N ASP A 152 15.17 -0.24 4.94
CA ASP A 152 15.87 -0.26 6.24
C ASP A 152 15.18 0.60 7.32
N ASP A 153 14.34 1.56 6.92
CA ASP A 153 13.55 2.42 7.81
C ASP A 153 12.18 1.81 8.17
N THR A 154 11.86 0.61 7.65
CA THR A 154 10.52 0.03 7.78
C THR A 154 10.44 -1.00 8.90
N ASP A 155 9.58 -0.71 9.89
CA ASP A 155 9.20 -1.63 10.95
C ASP A 155 7.84 -2.28 10.65
N VAL A 156 7.84 -3.59 10.52
CA VAL A 156 6.65 -4.43 10.25
C VAL A 156 6.28 -5.32 11.45
N SER A 157 6.82 -5.03 12.63
CA SER A 157 6.57 -5.80 13.86
C SER A 157 5.16 -5.64 14.42
N GLY A 158 4.45 -4.61 13.97
CA GLY A 158 3.10 -4.31 14.41
C GLY A 158 2.02 -5.16 13.73
N ARG A 159 0.78 -4.81 14.00
CA ARG A 159 -0.42 -5.47 13.48
C ARG A 159 -0.45 -5.48 11.94
N PRO A 160 -0.71 -6.61 11.25
CA PRO A 160 -0.70 -6.72 9.79
C PRO A 160 -1.61 -5.72 9.08
N SER A 161 -2.73 -5.35 9.67
CA SER A 161 -3.69 -4.43 9.05
C SER A 161 -3.34 -2.95 9.16
N ALA A 162 -2.47 -2.53 10.12
CA ALA A 162 -2.29 -1.11 10.42
C ALA A 162 -1.03 -0.74 11.21
N GLY A 163 -0.17 -1.72 11.57
CA GLY A 163 0.87 -1.53 12.58
C GLY A 163 2.24 -1.14 12.05
N ALA A 164 2.46 -1.10 10.75
CA ALA A 164 3.77 -0.76 10.20
C ALA A 164 4.10 0.73 10.37
N ARG A 165 5.39 1.00 10.47
CA ARG A 165 6.00 2.33 10.41
C ARG A 165 7.02 2.32 9.28
N SER A 166 7.16 3.43 8.57
CA SER A 166 8.10 3.53 7.45
C SER A 166 8.46 4.99 7.16
N SER A 167 9.39 5.19 6.25
CA SER A 167 9.81 6.48 5.72
C SER A 167 9.31 6.68 4.29
N ILE A 168 9.42 7.91 3.78
CA ILE A 168 9.16 8.20 2.36
C ILE A 168 10.13 7.41 1.48
N ALA A 169 11.41 7.35 1.84
CA ALA A 169 12.43 6.61 1.09
C ALA A 169 12.00 5.16 0.83
N ASP A 170 11.59 4.46 1.89
CA ASP A 170 11.19 3.05 1.80
C ASP A 170 9.85 2.87 1.07
N LEU A 171 8.90 3.78 1.28
CA LEU A 171 7.64 3.72 0.53
C LEU A 171 7.84 3.93 -0.98
N LEU A 172 8.81 4.73 -1.40
CA LEU A 172 9.15 4.87 -2.82
C LEU A 172 9.85 3.61 -3.35
N ILE A 173 10.70 2.95 -2.56
CA ILE A 173 11.26 1.64 -2.91
C ILE A 173 10.13 0.63 -3.12
N PHE A 174 9.17 0.57 -2.20
CA PHE A 174 8.00 -0.29 -2.34
C PHE A 174 7.12 0.10 -3.54
N GLY A 175 6.94 1.39 -3.81
CA GLY A 175 6.23 1.88 -5.00
C GLY A 175 6.88 1.39 -6.30
N ARG A 176 8.23 1.43 -6.39
CA ARG A 176 8.98 0.87 -7.52
C ARG A 176 8.82 -0.64 -7.64
N GLU A 177 8.83 -1.36 -6.51
CA GLU A 177 8.56 -2.80 -6.52
C GLU A 177 7.17 -3.11 -7.09
N VAL A 178 6.13 -2.33 -6.76
CA VAL A 178 4.79 -2.54 -7.34
C VAL A 178 4.76 -2.16 -8.83
N LEU A 179 5.46 -1.12 -9.25
CA LEU A 179 5.57 -0.73 -10.66
C LEU A 179 6.33 -1.81 -11.47
N ARG A 180 7.46 -2.30 -10.98
CA ARG A 180 8.31 -3.33 -11.60
C ARG A 180 8.70 -4.39 -10.58
N PRO A 181 7.87 -5.40 -10.36
CA PRO A 181 8.08 -6.36 -9.30
C PRO A 181 9.33 -7.23 -9.53
N THR A 182 10.05 -7.44 -8.44
CA THR A 182 11.24 -8.29 -8.35
C THR A 182 11.03 -9.49 -7.42
N LEU A 183 10.13 -9.37 -6.45
CA LEU A 183 9.83 -10.42 -5.47
C LEU A 183 8.76 -11.39 -5.95
N ILE A 184 7.92 -10.96 -6.88
CA ILE A 184 6.82 -11.75 -7.45
C ILE A 184 6.77 -11.59 -8.97
N PRO A 185 6.17 -12.53 -9.73
CA PRO A 185 5.95 -12.37 -11.15
C PRO A 185 5.03 -11.17 -11.47
N ALA A 186 5.31 -10.47 -12.57
CA ALA A 186 4.47 -9.37 -13.06
C ALA A 186 3.00 -9.79 -13.27
N ALA A 187 2.76 -11.04 -13.66
CA ALA A 187 1.41 -11.57 -13.83
C ALA A 187 0.62 -11.59 -12.51
N LEU A 188 1.26 -11.92 -11.38
CA LEU A 188 0.61 -11.91 -10.07
C LEU A 188 0.32 -10.48 -9.62
N ARG A 189 1.28 -9.53 -9.81
CA ARG A 189 1.04 -8.09 -9.62
C ARG A 189 -0.14 -7.60 -10.46
N ASP A 190 -0.27 -8.02 -11.72
CA ASP A 190 -1.35 -7.60 -12.62
C ASP A 190 -2.71 -8.09 -12.12
N ILE A 191 -2.78 -9.31 -11.60
CA ILE A 191 -3.98 -9.84 -10.91
C ILE A 191 -4.30 -8.96 -9.69
N ALA A 192 -3.30 -8.65 -8.86
CA ALA A 192 -3.48 -7.85 -7.65
C ALA A 192 -4.03 -6.44 -7.92
N LEU A 193 -3.66 -5.83 -9.05
CA LEU A 193 -4.08 -4.48 -9.44
C LEU A 193 -5.28 -4.47 -10.41
N THR A 194 -5.93 -5.60 -10.60
CA THR A 194 -7.17 -5.73 -11.39
C THR A 194 -8.37 -5.78 -10.46
N VAL A 195 -9.52 -5.24 -10.91
CA VAL A 195 -10.76 -5.26 -10.12
C VAL A 195 -11.14 -6.68 -9.77
N SER A 196 -11.17 -6.99 -8.47
CA SER A 196 -11.72 -8.21 -7.93
C SER A 196 -13.18 -7.99 -7.54
N HIS A 197 -14.05 -8.94 -7.83
CA HIS A 197 -15.50 -8.86 -7.54
C HIS A 197 -16.11 -7.53 -8.03
N PRO A 198 -16.21 -7.26 -9.34
CA PRO A 198 -16.75 -6.01 -9.88
C PRO A 198 -18.22 -5.82 -9.51
N GLY A 199 -18.64 -4.56 -9.34
CA GLY A 199 -20.02 -4.18 -9.05
C GLY A 199 -20.42 -4.36 -7.57
N LEU A 200 -19.50 -4.73 -6.68
CA LEU A 200 -19.82 -4.85 -5.26
C LEU A 200 -19.92 -3.49 -4.56
N ARG A 201 -21.03 -3.34 -3.83
CA ARG A 201 -21.21 -2.21 -2.92
C ARG A 201 -20.23 -2.31 -1.74
N GLY A 202 -19.67 -1.18 -1.34
CA GLY A 202 -18.77 -1.10 -0.18
C GLY A 202 -18.68 0.29 0.41
N VAL A 203 -17.83 0.42 1.41
CA VAL A 203 -17.54 1.69 2.09
C VAL A 203 -16.03 1.93 2.05
N VAL A 204 -15.62 3.14 1.70
CA VAL A 204 -14.27 3.64 1.93
C VAL A 204 -14.31 4.50 3.20
N PRO A 205 -13.60 4.11 4.29
CA PRO A 205 -13.60 4.86 5.53
C PRO A 205 -13.24 6.33 5.29
N GLY A 206 -14.05 7.25 5.85
CA GLY A 206 -13.86 8.70 5.66
C GLY A 206 -14.45 9.29 4.38
N TYR A 207 -14.76 8.48 3.36
CA TYR A 207 -15.36 8.92 2.09
C TYR A 207 -16.80 8.44 1.88
N GLY A 208 -17.23 7.42 2.62
CA GLY A 208 -18.63 6.94 2.59
C GLY A 208 -18.85 5.71 1.72
N GLY A 209 -20.11 5.48 1.35
CA GLY A 209 -20.56 4.29 0.63
C GLY A 209 -20.57 4.50 -0.88
N PHE A 210 -20.15 3.46 -1.62
CA PHE A 210 -20.14 3.42 -3.08
C PHE A 210 -20.93 2.21 -3.59
N ALA A 211 -21.72 2.39 -4.64
CA ALA A 211 -22.49 1.30 -5.26
C ALA A 211 -21.55 0.29 -5.96
N ASP A 212 -20.47 0.78 -6.55
CA ASP A 212 -19.36 0.00 -7.07
C ASP A 212 -18.08 0.45 -6.35
N CYS A 213 -17.71 -0.28 -5.30
CA CYS A 213 -16.53 0.00 -4.50
C CYS A 213 -15.37 -0.85 -5.00
N GLN A 214 -14.74 -0.43 -6.09
CA GLN A 214 -13.69 -1.19 -6.77
C GLN A 214 -12.44 -1.35 -5.91
N TRP A 215 -11.95 -2.58 -5.89
CA TRP A 215 -10.76 -3.01 -5.17
C TRP A 215 -10.06 -4.12 -5.95
N GLY A 216 -8.74 -4.14 -5.90
CA GLY A 216 -7.93 -5.27 -6.29
C GLY A 216 -7.64 -6.17 -5.09
N LEU A 217 -6.54 -6.91 -5.11
CA LEU A 217 -6.13 -7.73 -3.98
C LEU A 217 -5.17 -6.94 -3.09
N GLY A 218 -5.66 -6.48 -1.94
CA GLY A 218 -4.93 -5.64 -0.99
C GLY A 218 -4.84 -4.16 -1.36
N PHE A 219 -5.21 -3.78 -2.59
CA PHE A 219 -5.13 -2.41 -3.11
C PHE A 219 -6.51 -1.83 -3.36
N GLU A 220 -6.78 -0.63 -2.85
CA GLU A 220 -7.91 0.15 -3.32
C GLU A 220 -7.67 0.58 -4.77
N LEU A 221 -8.67 0.42 -5.64
CA LEU A 221 -8.65 1.00 -6.99
C LEU A 221 -9.51 2.26 -7.00
N LYS A 222 -9.03 3.33 -7.65
CA LYS A 222 -9.82 4.56 -7.76
C LYS A 222 -11.20 4.29 -8.35
N GLY A 223 -11.27 3.52 -9.42
CA GLY A 223 -12.52 3.23 -10.09
C GLY A 223 -13.25 4.51 -10.48
N VAL A 224 -14.58 4.49 -10.28
CA VAL A 224 -15.48 5.62 -10.51
C VAL A 224 -15.85 6.35 -9.22
N LYS A 225 -15.13 6.08 -8.13
CA LYS A 225 -15.43 6.69 -6.82
C LYS A 225 -15.22 8.21 -6.85
N SER A 226 -16.24 8.96 -6.41
CA SER A 226 -16.20 10.39 -6.18
C SER A 226 -17.14 10.74 -5.01
N PRO A 227 -16.73 11.52 -3.99
CA PRO A 227 -15.37 12.05 -3.82
C PRO A 227 -14.34 10.94 -3.51
N HIS A 228 -13.07 11.22 -3.79
CA HIS A 228 -11.95 10.32 -3.58
C HIS A 228 -10.71 11.08 -3.07
N TRP A 229 -9.75 10.38 -2.47
CA TRP A 229 -8.49 10.98 -2.00
C TRP A 229 -7.51 11.29 -3.15
N LEU A 230 -7.63 10.60 -4.29
CA LEU A 230 -6.95 10.95 -5.53
C LEU A 230 -7.77 11.97 -6.32
N ALA A 231 -7.11 12.80 -7.11
CA ALA A 231 -7.75 13.72 -8.04
C ALA A 231 -8.61 13.00 -9.09
N ASP A 232 -9.58 13.70 -9.67
CA ASP A 232 -10.50 13.13 -10.67
C ASP A 232 -9.81 12.76 -11.99
N SER A 233 -8.66 13.37 -12.29
CA SER A 233 -7.82 13.09 -13.48
C SER A 233 -7.17 11.72 -13.51
N PHE A 234 -7.15 11.02 -12.36
CA PHE A 234 -6.54 9.68 -12.28
C PHE A 234 -7.37 8.62 -12.98
N PRO A 235 -6.71 7.69 -13.74
CA PRO A 235 -7.37 6.55 -14.33
C PRO A 235 -8.07 5.67 -13.29
N PRO A 236 -9.19 5.01 -13.66
CA PRO A 236 -9.87 4.08 -12.75
C PRO A 236 -8.98 2.95 -12.21
N ALA A 237 -7.94 2.55 -12.96
CA ALA A 237 -7.01 1.49 -12.58
C ALA A 237 -5.90 1.96 -11.61
N THR A 238 -5.85 3.24 -11.25
CA THR A 238 -4.88 3.72 -10.26
C THR A 238 -5.15 3.05 -8.93
N ALA A 239 -4.12 2.42 -8.39
CA ALA A 239 -4.16 1.61 -7.19
C ALA A 239 -3.48 2.31 -6.01
N GLY A 240 -3.83 1.95 -4.80
CA GLY A 240 -3.15 2.47 -3.62
C GLY A 240 -3.92 2.24 -2.34
N HIS A 241 -3.56 2.97 -1.32
CA HIS A 241 -4.29 3.02 -0.05
C HIS A 241 -3.93 4.28 0.72
N PHE A 242 -4.86 4.74 1.57
CA PHE A 242 -4.56 5.76 2.55
C PHE A 242 -4.76 5.25 3.98
N GLY A 243 -4.15 5.92 4.95
CA GLY A 243 -4.15 5.53 6.35
C GLY A 243 -4.75 6.59 7.27
N ALA A 244 -5.34 6.11 8.37
CA ALA A 244 -5.99 6.92 9.39
C ALA A 244 -5.04 7.87 10.15
N LEU A 245 -3.73 7.78 9.92
CA LEU A 245 -2.72 8.68 10.49
C LEU A 245 -2.10 9.61 9.42
N GLY A 246 -2.89 9.97 8.39
CA GLY A 246 -2.48 10.94 7.38
C GLY A 246 -1.34 10.43 6.52
N SER A 247 -1.50 9.25 5.99
CA SER A 247 -0.57 8.61 5.06
C SER A 247 -1.28 8.19 3.78
N PHE A 248 -0.58 8.17 2.66
CA PHE A 248 -1.02 7.43 1.47
C PHE A 248 0.17 6.92 0.66
N LEU A 249 -0.10 5.91 -0.16
CA LEU A 249 0.72 5.49 -1.29
C LEU A 249 -0.21 5.22 -2.47
N PHE A 250 0.07 5.82 -3.64
CA PHE A 250 -0.59 5.46 -4.88
C PHE A 250 0.39 4.96 -5.93
N ILE A 251 -0.12 4.16 -6.84
CA ILE A 251 0.59 3.61 -8.00
C ILE A 251 -0.26 3.85 -9.25
N ASP A 252 0.26 4.61 -10.20
CA ASP A 252 -0.32 4.81 -11.52
C ASP A 252 0.59 4.18 -12.58
N ARG A 253 0.27 2.96 -12.97
CA ARG A 253 1.04 2.20 -13.95
C ARG A 253 0.98 2.79 -15.35
N SER A 254 -0.08 3.53 -15.67
CA SER A 254 -0.23 4.14 -17.00
C SER A 254 0.75 5.29 -17.23
N ARG A 255 1.22 5.89 -16.14
CA ARG A 255 2.20 6.99 -16.13
C ARG A 255 3.56 6.54 -15.61
N ASP A 256 3.74 5.24 -15.29
CA ASP A 256 4.95 4.71 -14.62
C ASP A 256 5.28 5.51 -13.35
N LEU A 257 4.30 5.83 -12.53
CA LEU A 257 4.41 6.79 -11.42
C LEU A 257 3.87 6.20 -10.11
N ALA A 258 4.59 6.44 -9.02
CA ALA A 258 4.10 6.22 -7.66
C ALA A 258 4.45 7.42 -6.78
N ALA A 259 3.61 7.69 -5.78
CA ALA A 259 3.92 8.72 -4.79
C ALA A 259 3.35 8.39 -3.41
N ALA A 260 4.09 8.82 -2.39
CA ALA A 260 3.74 8.65 -0.99
C ALA A 260 3.61 10.01 -0.28
N PHE A 261 2.77 10.02 0.74
CA PHE A 261 2.57 11.14 1.66
C PHE A 261 2.53 10.62 3.10
N LEU A 262 3.22 11.29 4.00
CA LEU A 262 3.19 11.01 5.44
C LEU A 262 3.06 12.32 6.23
N SER A 263 2.15 12.35 7.20
CA SER A 263 2.01 13.48 8.14
C SER A 263 2.07 13.08 9.60
N GLY A 264 1.83 11.80 9.91
CA GLY A 264 1.85 11.28 11.27
C GLY A 264 0.69 11.77 12.17
N VAL A 265 -0.30 12.46 11.61
CA VAL A 265 -1.45 13.00 12.35
C VAL A 265 -2.76 12.35 11.90
N PRO A 266 -3.81 12.33 12.75
CA PRO A 266 -5.10 11.74 12.38
C PRO A 266 -5.66 12.33 11.08
N PHE A 267 -6.13 11.44 10.20
CA PHE A 267 -6.83 11.81 8.97
C PHE A 267 -8.03 12.70 9.27
N SER A 268 -8.15 13.80 8.55
CA SER A 268 -9.12 14.86 8.80
C SER A 268 -9.61 15.51 7.50
N ASP A 269 -10.51 16.47 7.60
CA ASP A 269 -10.96 17.27 6.45
C ASP A 269 -9.82 18.11 5.83
N GLU A 270 -8.76 18.39 6.58
CA GLU A 270 -7.56 19.03 6.05
C GLU A 270 -6.87 18.15 5.01
N HIS A 271 -6.73 16.84 5.27
CA HIS A 271 -6.20 15.89 4.30
C HIS A 271 -7.11 15.78 3.07
N LYS A 272 -8.43 15.71 3.25
CA LYS A 272 -9.39 15.71 2.15
C LYS A 272 -9.28 16.96 1.27
N ARG A 273 -8.94 18.11 1.87
CA ARG A 273 -8.77 19.37 1.17
C ARG A 273 -7.49 19.41 0.33
N ILE A 274 -6.38 18.84 0.88
CA ILE A 274 -5.08 18.96 0.21
C ILE A 274 -4.73 17.77 -0.69
N TRP A 275 -5.19 16.56 -0.42
CA TRP A 275 -4.77 15.38 -1.17
C TRP A 275 -5.19 15.37 -2.64
N PRO A 276 -6.45 15.70 -3.04
CA PRO A 276 -6.78 15.74 -4.45
C PRO A 276 -5.95 16.79 -5.24
N PRO A 277 -5.80 18.06 -4.82
CA PRO A 277 -4.93 18.99 -5.53
C PRO A 277 -3.45 18.60 -5.46
N LEU A 278 -2.95 17.98 -4.39
CA LEU A 278 -1.59 17.48 -4.30
C LEU A 278 -1.33 16.36 -5.32
N THR A 279 -2.23 15.39 -5.40
CA THR A 279 -2.08 14.30 -6.36
C THR A 279 -2.19 14.79 -7.80
N GLU A 280 -3.02 15.81 -8.08
CA GLU A 280 -3.09 16.48 -9.36
C GLU A 280 -1.78 17.22 -9.70
N GLU A 281 -1.20 17.96 -8.74
CA GLU A 281 0.07 18.64 -8.90
C GLU A 281 1.20 17.64 -9.22
N ILE A 282 1.25 16.51 -8.49
CA ILE A 282 2.23 15.45 -8.73
C ILE A 282 2.13 14.92 -10.16
N VAL A 283 0.93 14.56 -10.61
CA VAL A 283 0.71 14.02 -11.96
C VAL A 283 1.04 15.05 -13.03
N THR A 284 0.70 16.31 -12.81
CA THR A 284 1.00 17.39 -13.76
C THR A 284 2.50 17.62 -13.92
N ARG A 285 3.28 17.48 -12.82
CA ARG A 285 4.73 17.72 -12.84
C ARG A 285 5.54 16.51 -13.31
N TYR A 286 5.10 15.30 -12.98
CA TYR A 286 5.91 14.08 -13.10
C TYR A 286 5.25 12.96 -13.90
N GLY A 287 3.98 13.07 -14.27
CA GLY A 287 3.22 12.02 -14.97
C GLY A 287 3.23 12.13 -16.49
N GLY A 288 4.29 12.70 -17.07
CA GLY A 288 4.45 13.09 -18.48
C GLY A 288 4.51 11.98 -19.49
#